data_21f4e60b198aab75203ddc53a3bd977d
#
_entry.id   21f4e60b198aab75203ddc53a3bd977d
#
_cell.length_a   1.000
_cell.length_b   1.000
_cell.length_c   1.000
_cell.angle_alpha   90.00
_cell.angle_beta   90.00
_cell.angle_gamma   90.00
#
_symmetry.space_group_name_H-M   'P 1'
#
loop_
_entity.id
_entity.type
_entity.pdbx_description
1 polymer ?
#
loop_
_entity_poly.entity_id
_entity_poly.type
_entity_poly.pdbx_seq_one_letter_code
_entity_poly.pdbx_strand_id
1 'polypeptide(L)'
;MNLQNPKKFKLLIDQAHQVAINVLRPISRKYDKAEHSYPKELDMLASLVDGMNEGGEGMNAGAAIGKRGTNEQGNKNGVNLSTALSVIEMCYGDTALLLSMPRQGLGNSAIAAVANEEQLELFKNTWAAMAITEPNCGSDSAAIRTTAIKDGEDYILNGEKIFVTSGDRADAIVVWATMDKKLGRSAI
;
A
#
# COMPACT_ATOMS: atom_id res chain seq x y z
N MET A 1 22.56 17.88 -8.75
CA MET A 1 21.47 17.30 -7.91
C MET A 1 21.79 17.63 -6.45
N ASN A 2 20.89 18.24 -5.72
CA ASN A 2 21.11 18.51 -4.29
C ASN A 2 20.70 17.26 -3.50
N LEU A 3 21.66 16.57 -2.90
CA LEU A 3 21.47 15.32 -2.16
C LEU A 3 21.28 15.55 -0.64
N GLN A 4 21.13 16.80 -0.20
CA GLN A 4 20.89 17.08 1.21
C GLN A 4 19.41 16.86 1.56
N ASN A 5 19.18 16.09 2.60
CA ASN A 5 17.83 15.89 3.15
C ASN A 5 17.29 17.21 3.71
N PRO A 6 16.03 17.59 3.42
CA PRO A 6 15.43 18.79 3.99
C PRO A 6 15.42 18.71 5.51
N LYS A 7 15.92 19.76 6.18
CA LYS A 7 16.00 19.82 7.66
C LYS A 7 14.67 19.52 8.37
N LYS A 8 13.55 19.93 7.77
CA LYS A 8 12.20 19.70 8.32
C LYS A 8 11.81 18.22 8.42
N PHE A 9 12.43 17.33 7.65
CA PHE A 9 12.14 15.90 7.68
C PHE A 9 13.19 15.09 8.44
N LYS A 10 14.19 15.76 9.04
CA LYS A 10 15.31 15.06 9.69
C LYS A 10 14.82 14.10 10.77
N LEU A 11 13.91 14.52 11.64
CA LEU A 11 13.38 13.67 12.72
C LEU A 11 12.71 12.41 12.16
N LEU A 12 11.86 12.56 11.13
CA LEU A 12 11.17 11.47 10.48
C LEU A 12 12.14 10.47 9.84
N ILE A 13 13.16 10.98 9.14
CA ILE A 13 14.20 10.17 8.51
C ILE A 13 15.00 9.41 9.57
N ASP A 14 15.42 10.08 10.64
CA ASP A 14 16.15 9.47 11.75
C ASP A 14 15.33 8.35 12.42
N GLN A 15 14.01 8.56 12.63
CA GLN A 15 13.10 7.54 13.17
C GLN A 15 12.97 6.35 12.23
N ALA A 16 12.76 6.59 10.93
CA ALA A 16 12.68 5.52 9.93
C ALA A 16 13.99 4.70 9.88
N HIS A 17 15.13 5.37 9.97
CA HIS A 17 16.45 4.72 10.04
C HIS A 17 16.57 3.84 11.30
N GLN A 18 16.16 4.34 12.47
CA GLN A 18 16.20 3.54 13.71
C GLN A 18 15.31 2.30 13.61
N VAL A 19 14.13 2.38 13.02
CA VAL A 19 13.29 1.21 12.74
C VAL A 19 13.99 0.25 11.78
N ALA A 20 14.59 0.75 10.72
CA ALA A 20 15.31 -0.06 9.75
C ALA A 20 16.44 -0.88 10.39
N ILE A 21 17.30 -0.25 11.20
CA ILE A 21 18.47 -0.94 11.78
C ILE A 21 18.15 -1.76 13.02
N ASN A 22 17.16 -1.38 13.82
CA ASN A 22 16.86 -2.05 15.08
C ASN A 22 15.74 -3.10 14.98
N VAL A 23 14.86 -3.00 13.98
CA VAL A 23 13.73 -3.91 13.79
C VAL A 23 13.88 -4.74 12.51
N LEU A 24 13.96 -4.11 11.34
CA LEU A 24 13.96 -4.85 10.07
C LEU A 24 15.26 -5.60 9.83
N ARG A 25 16.41 -4.94 9.98
CA ARG A 25 17.72 -5.52 9.71
C ARG A 25 18.01 -6.78 10.51
N PRO A 26 17.75 -6.84 11.84
CA PRO A 26 18.00 -8.03 12.64
C PRO A 26 17.20 -9.26 12.25
N ILE A 27 15.98 -9.07 11.72
CA ILE A 27 15.09 -10.17 11.34
C ILE A 27 15.15 -10.51 9.85
N SER A 28 15.76 -9.66 9.02
CA SER A 28 15.86 -9.85 7.57
C SER A 28 16.34 -11.25 7.20
N ARG A 29 17.50 -11.67 7.68
CA ARG A 29 18.07 -12.98 7.37
C ARG A 29 17.26 -14.16 7.91
N LYS A 30 16.56 -13.97 9.02
CA LYS A 30 15.66 -14.99 9.60
C LYS A 30 14.54 -15.32 8.62
N TYR A 31 13.87 -14.30 8.08
CA TYR A 31 12.74 -14.47 7.16
C TYR A 31 13.16 -14.77 5.71
N ASP A 32 14.33 -14.33 5.29
CA ASP A 32 14.92 -14.76 4.03
C ASP A 32 15.16 -16.29 3.96
N LYS A 33 15.57 -16.90 5.08
CA LYS A 33 15.77 -18.34 5.17
C LYS A 33 14.50 -19.13 5.44
N ALA A 34 13.56 -18.54 6.15
CA ALA A 34 12.30 -19.16 6.54
C ALA A 34 11.19 -18.73 5.58
N GLU A 35 11.33 -19.09 4.30
CA GLU A 35 10.37 -18.79 3.24
C GLU A 35 8.93 -19.09 3.69
N HIS A 36 8.00 -18.21 3.33
CA HIS A 36 6.57 -18.30 3.68
C HIS A 36 6.25 -18.21 5.17
N SER A 37 7.23 -17.93 6.03
CA SER A 37 6.97 -17.70 7.45
C SER A 37 6.44 -16.29 7.69
N TYR A 38 5.45 -16.19 8.56
CA TYR A 38 4.83 -14.91 8.92
C TYR A 38 5.75 -14.08 9.83
N PRO A 39 6.13 -12.85 9.46
CA PRO A 39 6.99 -11.99 10.26
C PRO A 39 6.19 -11.26 11.37
N LYS A 40 5.95 -11.95 12.49
CA LYS A 40 5.15 -11.45 13.63
C LYS A 40 5.63 -10.12 14.21
N GLU A 41 6.92 -9.83 14.10
CA GLU A 41 7.53 -8.58 14.55
C GLU A 41 6.96 -7.36 13.81
N LEU A 42 6.45 -7.57 12.60
CA LEU A 42 5.84 -6.50 11.80
C LEU A 42 4.45 -6.08 12.31
N ASP A 43 3.73 -6.97 13.00
CA ASP A 43 2.42 -6.63 13.59
C ASP A 43 2.60 -5.60 14.72
N MET A 44 3.61 -5.80 15.56
CA MET A 44 3.96 -4.84 16.61
C MET A 44 4.38 -3.50 16.01
N LEU A 45 5.20 -3.52 14.96
CA LEU A 45 5.65 -2.31 14.28
C LEU A 45 4.46 -1.57 13.65
N ALA A 46 3.55 -2.29 12.97
CA ALA A 46 2.35 -1.70 12.39
C ALA A 46 1.45 -1.05 13.45
N SER A 47 1.24 -1.71 14.59
CA SER A 47 0.45 -1.16 15.70
C SER A 47 1.08 0.11 16.30
N LEU A 48 2.41 0.18 16.39
CA LEU A 48 3.11 1.38 16.82
C LEU A 48 2.93 2.54 15.83
N VAL A 49 3.03 2.25 14.54
CA VAL A 49 2.83 3.25 13.47
C VAL A 49 1.39 3.77 13.47
N ASP A 50 0.40 2.88 13.65
CA ASP A 50 -1.01 3.26 13.75
C ASP A 50 -1.27 4.17 14.96
N GLY A 51 -0.74 3.83 16.13
CA GLY A 51 -0.88 4.66 17.34
C GLY A 51 -0.23 6.06 17.20
N MET A 52 0.86 6.16 16.44
CA MET A 52 1.48 7.46 16.12
C MET A 52 0.63 8.29 15.13
N ASN A 53 -0.09 7.63 14.21
CA ASN A 53 -0.95 8.28 13.23
C ASN A 53 -2.23 8.86 13.87
N GLU A 54 -2.78 8.25 14.91
CA GLU A 54 -3.92 8.78 15.66
C GLU A 54 -3.62 10.12 16.34
N GLY A 55 -2.35 10.43 16.59
CA GLY A 55 -1.88 11.72 17.15
C GLY A 55 -1.83 12.89 16.16
N GLY A 56 -2.20 12.74 14.89
CA GLY A 56 -2.44 13.83 13.94
C GLY A 56 -1.25 14.31 13.10
N GLU A 57 -0.02 13.88 13.37
CA GLU A 57 1.18 14.23 12.56
C GLU A 57 2.01 13.01 12.15
N GLY A 58 1.38 11.83 12.13
CA GLY A 58 2.08 10.57 11.93
C GLY A 58 2.57 10.34 10.50
N MET A 59 3.52 9.42 10.40
CA MET A 59 3.97 8.81 9.16
C MET A 59 2.77 8.13 8.49
N ASN A 60 2.05 8.84 7.59
CA ASN A 60 1.00 8.25 6.76
C ASN A 60 1.59 7.18 5.81
N ALA A 61 2.05 6.09 6.38
CA ALA A 61 2.40 4.89 5.64
C ALA A 61 1.11 4.14 5.31
N GLY A 62 0.34 4.73 4.45
CA GLY A 62 -0.55 4.02 3.54
C GLY A 62 -1.92 3.56 4.02
N ALA A 63 -2.26 3.53 5.31
CA ALA A 63 -3.49 2.89 5.76
C ALA A 63 -4.70 3.82 5.99
N ALA A 64 -4.49 5.12 6.04
CA ALA A 64 -5.62 6.05 6.23
C ALA A 64 -6.43 6.17 4.92
N ILE A 65 -7.62 5.60 4.92
CA ILE A 65 -8.63 5.86 3.89
C ILE A 65 -9.21 7.25 4.17
N GLY A 66 -8.62 8.27 3.54
CA GLY A 66 -9.10 9.64 3.60
C GLY A 66 -8.89 10.32 2.25
N LYS A 67 -9.87 11.08 1.77
CA LYS A 67 -9.66 11.97 0.63
C LYS A 67 -8.52 12.90 0.98
N ARG A 68 -7.39 12.78 0.29
CA ARG A 68 -6.31 13.78 0.36
C ARG A 68 -6.91 15.10 -0.09
N GLY A 69 -7.09 16.03 0.84
CA GLY A 69 -7.55 17.36 0.52
C GLY A 69 -6.64 17.97 -0.56
N THR A 70 -7.20 18.22 -1.72
CA THR A 70 -6.55 19.04 -2.74
C THR A 70 -6.62 20.48 -2.24
N ASN A 71 -5.58 20.93 -1.55
CA ASN A 71 -5.41 22.36 -1.34
C ASN A 71 -5.23 23.02 -2.71
N GLU A 72 -6.04 24.02 -3.02
CA GLU A 72 -6.03 24.79 -4.27
C GLU A 72 -4.66 25.40 -4.64
N GLN A 73 -3.68 25.32 -3.75
CA GLN A 73 -2.32 25.86 -3.94
C GLN A 73 -1.28 24.82 -4.39
N GLY A 74 -1.70 23.61 -4.81
CA GLY A 74 -0.79 22.55 -5.29
C GLY A 74 -0.04 21.83 -4.18
N ASN A 75 0.61 20.71 -4.53
CA ASN A 75 1.31 19.76 -3.64
C ASN A 75 2.55 20.34 -2.93
N LYS A 76 2.38 21.35 -2.09
CA LYS A 76 3.49 21.96 -1.34
C LYS A 76 3.68 21.42 0.08
N ASN A 77 2.84 20.49 0.53
CA ASN A 77 2.89 19.96 1.90
C ASN A 77 4.09 19.03 2.17
N GLY A 78 4.74 18.52 1.13
CA GLY A 78 5.91 17.65 1.24
C GLY A 78 5.60 16.20 1.64
N VAL A 79 4.34 15.76 1.68
CA VAL A 79 3.95 14.40 2.06
C VAL A 79 4.61 13.35 1.18
N ASN A 80 4.58 13.50 -0.14
CA ASN A 80 5.21 12.54 -1.05
C ASN A 80 6.73 12.48 -0.85
N LEU A 81 7.37 13.63 -0.59
CA LEU A 81 8.81 13.67 -0.33
C LEU A 81 9.15 13.02 1.02
N SER A 82 8.39 13.29 2.09
CA SER A 82 8.61 12.64 3.39
C SER A 82 8.43 11.13 3.32
N THR A 83 7.38 10.67 2.61
CA THR A 83 7.17 9.24 2.35
C THR A 83 8.35 8.62 1.60
N ALA A 84 8.81 9.23 0.53
CA ALA A 84 9.95 8.73 -0.25
C ALA A 84 11.22 8.63 0.61
N LEU A 85 11.52 9.65 1.40
CA LEU A 85 12.69 9.66 2.28
C LEU A 85 12.59 8.58 3.37
N SER A 86 11.43 8.39 3.98
CA SER A 86 11.21 7.32 4.97
C SER A 86 11.33 5.93 4.35
N VAL A 87 10.78 5.72 3.15
CA VAL A 87 10.88 4.45 2.43
C VAL A 87 12.33 4.12 2.07
N ILE A 88 13.15 5.11 1.68
CA ILE A 88 14.58 4.91 1.42
C ILE A 88 15.27 4.31 2.66
N GLU A 89 15.04 4.90 3.84
CA GLU A 89 15.64 4.40 5.10
C GLU A 89 15.09 3.02 5.48
N MET A 90 13.79 2.80 5.34
CA MET A 90 13.19 1.49 5.65
C MET A 90 13.71 0.39 4.72
N CYS A 91 13.88 0.68 3.42
CA CYS A 91 14.48 -0.25 2.46
C CYS A 91 15.94 -0.59 2.78
N TYR A 92 16.68 0.31 3.43
CA TYR A 92 18.01 0.01 3.95
C TYR A 92 17.99 -1.12 5.00
N GLY A 93 16.92 -1.21 5.78
CA GLY A 93 16.68 -2.32 6.69
C GLY A 93 16.40 -3.63 5.96
N ASP A 94 15.30 -3.67 5.24
CA ASP A 94 14.88 -4.78 4.36
C ASP A 94 13.66 -4.37 3.52
N THR A 95 13.79 -4.46 2.21
CA THR A 95 12.70 -4.10 1.28
C THR A 95 11.53 -5.08 1.33
N ALA A 96 11.81 -6.39 1.44
CA ALA A 96 10.77 -7.41 1.46
C ALA A 96 9.93 -7.33 2.74
N LEU A 97 10.57 -7.12 3.89
CA LEU A 97 9.87 -6.90 5.16
C LEU A 97 9.05 -5.61 5.14
N LEU A 98 9.59 -4.53 4.56
CA LEU A 98 8.83 -3.29 4.37
C LEU A 98 7.56 -3.55 3.54
N LEU A 99 7.69 -4.26 2.43
CA LEU A 99 6.55 -4.63 1.57
C LEU A 99 5.59 -5.62 2.24
N SER A 100 6.03 -6.36 3.24
CA SER A 100 5.22 -7.31 4.00
C SER A 100 4.54 -6.70 5.23
N MET A 101 4.78 -5.41 5.52
CA MET A 101 4.12 -4.76 6.66
C MET A 101 2.60 -4.77 6.52
N PRO A 102 1.85 -5.06 7.60
CA PRO A 102 0.41 -4.89 7.62
C PRO A 102 -0.01 -3.46 7.25
N ARG A 103 -1.16 -3.32 6.62
CA ARG A 103 -1.77 -2.03 6.28
C ARG A 103 -0.93 -1.13 5.37
N GLN A 104 -0.24 -1.72 4.40
CA GLN A 104 0.57 -0.98 3.43
C GLN A 104 -0.18 0.00 2.53
N GLY A 105 -1.49 -0.05 2.52
CA GLY A 105 -2.34 0.89 1.82
C GLY A 105 -2.38 0.76 0.30
N LEU A 106 -1.90 -0.31 -0.31
CA LEU A 106 -2.00 -0.49 -1.76
C LEU A 106 -3.46 -0.53 -2.22
N GLY A 107 -4.26 -1.45 -1.69
CA GLY A 107 -5.69 -1.51 -1.94
C GLY A 107 -6.44 -0.33 -1.32
N ASN A 108 -6.07 0.08 -0.11
CA ASN A 108 -6.66 1.23 0.56
C ASN A 108 -6.55 2.52 -0.27
N SER A 109 -5.40 2.73 -0.94
CA SER A 109 -5.22 3.89 -1.83
C SER A 109 -6.15 3.84 -3.06
N ALA A 110 -6.40 2.65 -3.60
CA ALA A 110 -7.35 2.47 -4.70
C ALA A 110 -8.79 2.74 -4.23
N ILE A 111 -9.18 2.21 -3.07
CA ILE A 111 -10.50 2.51 -2.46
C ILE A 111 -10.65 4.02 -2.25
N ALA A 112 -9.67 4.67 -1.62
CA ALA A 112 -9.72 6.11 -1.37
C ALA A 112 -9.81 6.98 -2.63
N ALA A 113 -9.34 6.49 -3.77
CA ALA A 113 -9.39 7.22 -5.04
C ALA A 113 -10.78 7.24 -5.68
N VAL A 114 -11.59 6.19 -5.48
CA VAL A 114 -12.84 5.99 -6.23
C VAL A 114 -14.09 5.84 -5.35
N ALA A 115 -13.94 5.51 -4.08
CA ALA A 115 -15.05 5.24 -3.17
C ALA A 115 -15.86 6.50 -2.84
N ASN A 116 -17.17 6.34 -2.69
CA ASN A 116 -18.04 7.36 -2.13
C ASN A 116 -17.92 7.42 -0.59
N GLU A 117 -18.63 8.33 0.07
CA GLU A 117 -18.54 8.54 1.52
C GLU A 117 -18.99 7.32 2.33
N GLU A 118 -20.06 6.64 1.89
CA GLU A 118 -20.56 5.43 2.52
C GLU A 118 -19.54 4.28 2.43
N GLN A 119 -18.95 4.09 1.27
CA GLN A 119 -17.91 3.09 1.04
C GLN A 119 -16.62 3.41 1.84
N LEU A 120 -16.25 4.69 1.95
CA LEU A 120 -15.11 5.11 2.77
C LEU A 120 -15.33 4.78 4.25
N GLU A 121 -16.56 5.02 4.76
CA GLU A 121 -16.90 4.66 6.14
C GLU A 121 -16.91 3.14 6.35
N LEU A 122 -17.45 2.38 5.38
CA LEU A 122 -17.48 0.91 5.43
C LEU A 122 -16.07 0.31 5.51
N PHE A 123 -15.14 0.83 4.72
CA PHE A 123 -13.78 0.29 4.61
C PHE A 123 -12.73 1.00 5.48
N LYS A 124 -13.11 1.95 6.33
CA LYS A 124 -12.17 2.78 7.09
C LYS A 124 -11.15 2.02 7.93
N ASN A 125 -11.55 0.85 8.46
CA ASN A 125 -10.71 -0.02 9.29
C ASN A 125 -10.22 -1.28 8.55
N THR A 126 -10.47 -1.37 7.24
CA THR A 126 -10.12 -2.53 6.43
C THR A 126 -8.71 -2.40 5.90
N TRP A 127 -7.91 -3.44 6.02
CA TRP A 127 -6.66 -3.55 5.28
C TRP A 127 -6.92 -4.24 3.95
N ALA A 128 -6.71 -3.53 2.84
CA ALA A 128 -6.97 -4.04 1.50
C ALA A 128 -5.67 -4.28 0.72
N ALA A 129 -5.49 -5.49 0.23
CA ALA A 129 -4.51 -5.81 -0.79
C ALA A 129 -4.98 -5.33 -2.16
N MET A 130 -4.08 -5.34 -3.17
CA MET A 130 -4.40 -4.92 -4.54
C MET A 130 -3.95 -5.97 -5.55
N ALA A 131 -4.89 -6.53 -6.30
CA ALA A 131 -4.68 -7.56 -7.29
C ALA A 131 -4.82 -6.99 -8.72
N ILE A 132 -3.71 -6.65 -9.36
CA ILE A 132 -3.65 -6.12 -10.73
C ILE A 132 -3.01 -7.15 -11.67
N THR A 133 -1.79 -7.58 -11.34
CA THR A 133 -0.92 -8.39 -12.19
C THR A 133 -1.55 -9.74 -12.54
N GLU A 134 -1.43 -10.12 -13.79
CA GLU A 134 -1.85 -11.42 -14.32
C GLU A 134 -0.66 -12.17 -14.93
N PRO A 135 -0.73 -13.49 -15.14
CA PRO A 135 0.38 -14.24 -15.74
C PRO A 135 0.91 -13.67 -17.05
N ASN A 136 0.04 -13.03 -17.83
CA ASN A 136 0.37 -12.52 -19.16
C ASN A 136 0.52 -10.99 -19.23
N CYS A 137 0.27 -10.24 -18.14
CA CYS A 137 0.42 -8.79 -18.11
C CYS A 137 0.76 -8.26 -16.72
N GLY A 138 1.77 -7.41 -16.65
CA GLY A 138 2.18 -6.71 -15.45
C GLY A 138 2.19 -5.20 -15.70
N SER A 139 3.27 -4.68 -16.29
CA SER A 139 3.41 -3.25 -16.59
C SER A 139 2.34 -2.73 -17.57
N ASP A 140 1.87 -3.56 -18.48
CA ASP A 140 0.73 -3.26 -19.33
C ASP A 140 -0.59 -3.64 -18.64
N SER A 141 -0.98 -2.88 -17.64
CA SER A 141 -2.22 -3.09 -16.89
C SER A 141 -3.49 -2.89 -17.73
N ALA A 142 -3.38 -2.27 -18.91
CA ALA A 142 -4.50 -2.16 -19.85
C ALA A 142 -4.83 -3.50 -20.55
N ALA A 143 -3.89 -4.45 -20.53
CA ALA A 143 -4.05 -5.76 -21.14
C ALA A 143 -4.62 -6.83 -20.19
N ILE A 144 -5.14 -6.47 -19.03
CA ILE A 144 -5.76 -7.42 -18.09
C ILE A 144 -6.91 -8.16 -18.75
N ARG A 145 -7.04 -9.43 -18.38
CA ARG A 145 -8.05 -10.36 -18.94
C ARG A 145 -9.10 -10.80 -17.94
N THR A 146 -8.85 -10.61 -16.64
CA THR A 146 -9.86 -10.82 -15.60
C THR A 146 -11.07 -9.98 -15.93
N THR A 147 -12.24 -10.59 -15.98
CA THR A 147 -13.52 -9.95 -16.32
C THR A 147 -14.37 -9.75 -15.07
N ALA A 148 -15.14 -8.68 -15.06
CA ALA A 148 -16.24 -8.44 -14.13
C ALA A 148 -17.54 -8.36 -14.93
N ILE A 149 -18.42 -9.32 -14.76
CA ILE A 149 -19.72 -9.39 -15.45
C ILE A 149 -20.82 -9.13 -14.43
N LYS A 150 -21.66 -8.13 -14.67
CA LYS A 150 -22.76 -7.80 -13.76
C LYS A 150 -23.79 -8.92 -13.75
N ASP A 151 -24.23 -9.33 -12.54
CA ASP A 151 -25.25 -10.33 -12.30
C ASP A 151 -26.18 -9.83 -11.18
N GLY A 152 -27.29 -9.22 -11.56
CA GLY A 152 -28.18 -8.53 -10.63
C GLY A 152 -27.49 -7.35 -9.92
N GLU A 153 -27.41 -7.42 -8.60
CA GLU A 153 -26.68 -6.43 -7.76
C GLU A 153 -25.20 -6.79 -7.56
N ASP A 154 -24.76 -7.98 -7.98
CA ASP A 154 -23.41 -8.51 -7.80
C ASP A 154 -22.60 -8.46 -9.10
N TYR A 155 -21.33 -8.87 -9.01
CA TYR A 155 -20.43 -9.07 -10.14
C TYR A 155 -19.79 -10.44 -10.08
N ILE A 156 -19.82 -11.15 -11.20
CA ILE A 156 -19.07 -12.41 -11.38
C ILE A 156 -17.68 -12.05 -11.89
N LEU A 157 -16.66 -12.35 -11.08
CA LEU A 157 -15.25 -12.22 -11.46
C LEU A 157 -14.75 -13.53 -12.07
N ASN A 158 -14.08 -13.44 -13.23
CA ASN A 158 -13.46 -14.60 -13.88
C ASN A 158 -12.09 -14.23 -14.42
N GLY A 159 -11.04 -14.87 -13.90
CA GLY A 159 -9.66 -14.61 -14.27
C GLY A 159 -8.67 -15.10 -13.22
N GLU A 160 -7.41 -14.71 -13.39
CA GLU A 160 -6.32 -15.09 -12.53
C GLU A 160 -5.44 -13.87 -12.22
N LYS A 161 -5.05 -13.71 -10.95
CA LYS A 161 -4.12 -12.69 -10.48
C LYS A 161 -2.93 -13.33 -9.80
N ILE A 162 -1.73 -12.75 -10.01
CA ILE A 162 -0.49 -13.25 -9.41
C ILE A 162 0.24 -12.11 -8.68
N PHE A 163 1.17 -12.48 -7.81
CA PHE A 163 2.04 -11.56 -7.06
C PHE A 163 1.28 -10.52 -6.23
N VAL A 164 0.17 -10.94 -5.64
CA VAL A 164 -0.65 -10.06 -4.79
C VAL A 164 0.02 -9.90 -3.43
N THR A 165 0.64 -8.75 -3.20
CA THR A 165 1.30 -8.44 -1.93
C THR A 165 0.30 -8.53 -0.78
N SER A 166 0.61 -9.37 0.21
CA SER A 166 -0.23 -9.63 1.38
C SER A 166 -1.64 -10.17 1.07
N GLY A 167 -1.84 -10.78 -0.09
CA GLY A 167 -3.14 -11.30 -0.51
C GLY A 167 -3.71 -12.40 0.37
N ASP A 168 -2.85 -13.11 1.11
CA ASP A 168 -3.20 -14.16 2.07
C ASP A 168 -3.50 -13.64 3.49
N ARG A 169 -3.25 -12.34 3.75
CA ARG A 169 -3.34 -11.74 5.10
C ARG A 169 -4.27 -10.54 5.19
N ALA A 170 -4.54 -9.88 4.07
CA ALA A 170 -5.39 -8.71 4.03
C ALA A 170 -6.86 -9.07 4.30
N ASP A 171 -7.61 -8.14 4.89
CA ASP A 171 -9.03 -8.30 5.18
C ASP A 171 -9.89 -8.28 3.91
N ALA A 172 -9.41 -7.58 2.88
CA ALA A 172 -10.07 -7.45 1.59
C ALA A 172 -9.05 -7.36 0.45
N ILE A 173 -9.50 -7.60 -0.78
CA ILE A 173 -8.68 -7.47 -1.98
C ILE A 173 -9.40 -6.60 -3.00
N VAL A 174 -8.76 -5.53 -3.43
CA VAL A 174 -9.20 -4.75 -4.59
C VAL A 174 -8.75 -5.49 -5.86
N VAL A 175 -9.69 -6.00 -6.62
CA VAL A 175 -9.43 -6.73 -7.85
C VAL A 175 -9.64 -5.83 -9.05
N TRP A 176 -8.59 -5.65 -9.85
CA TRP A 176 -8.70 -4.94 -11.13
C TRP A 176 -9.21 -5.90 -12.20
N ALA A 177 -10.38 -5.60 -12.75
CA ALA A 177 -11.05 -6.42 -13.76
C ALA A 177 -11.63 -5.54 -14.86
N THR A 178 -11.75 -6.07 -16.07
CA THR A 178 -12.36 -5.34 -17.19
C THR A 178 -13.83 -5.74 -17.36
N MET A 179 -14.69 -4.76 -17.57
CA MET A 179 -16.08 -4.97 -17.94
C MET A 179 -16.25 -5.14 -19.46
N ASP A 180 -15.32 -4.61 -20.27
CA ASP A 180 -15.29 -4.79 -21.72
C ASP A 180 -13.84 -4.73 -22.24
N LYS A 181 -13.33 -5.88 -22.69
CA LYS A 181 -11.95 -6.00 -23.22
C LYS A 181 -11.67 -5.12 -24.42
N LYS A 182 -12.69 -4.69 -25.17
CA LYS A 182 -12.53 -3.84 -26.36
C LYS A 182 -12.23 -2.40 -26.02
N LEU A 183 -12.61 -1.96 -24.83
CA LEU A 183 -12.42 -0.58 -24.37
C LEU A 183 -11.07 -0.35 -23.68
N GLY A 184 -10.28 -1.41 -23.45
CA GLY A 184 -8.96 -1.32 -22.81
C GLY A 184 -9.05 -0.60 -21.46
N ARG A 185 -8.23 0.43 -21.27
CA ARG A 185 -8.18 1.20 -19.99
C ARG A 185 -9.49 1.87 -19.59
N SER A 186 -10.38 2.10 -20.52
CA SER A 186 -11.66 2.77 -20.24
C SER A 186 -12.71 1.86 -19.61
N ALA A 187 -12.41 0.56 -19.49
CA ALA A 187 -13.33 -0.45 -18.93
C ALA A 187 -12.76 -1.17 -17.68
N ILE A 188 -11.72 -0.61 -17.06
CA ILE A 188 -11.06 -1.17 -15.87
C ILE A 188 -11.46 -0.36 -14.65
#